data_57ec50970e586fd21da5686ad8d41d3a
#
_entry.id   57ec50970e586fd21da5686ad8d41d3a
#
_cell.length_a   1.000
_cell.length_b   1.000
_cell.length_c   1.000
_cell.angle_alpha   90.00
_cell.angle_beta   90.00
_cell.angle_gamma   90.00
#
_symmetry.space_group_name_H-M   'P 1'
#
loop_
_entity.id
_entity.type
_entity.pdbx_description
1 polymer ?
#
loop_
_entity_poly.entity_id
_entity_poly.type
_entity_poly.pdbx_seq_one_letter_code
_entity_poly.pdbx_strand_id
1 'polypeptide(L)'
;THALAVLAGEAWREGCLNETAAAEEARLAAGEAQGAAPEMLRAIAADEDRHAELSWAVLAWVRSVAPAITAAVMILPRGDEGAGDHARFDRALARHGVPSPAITAAARAHARTSAALRARPLG
;
A
#
# COMPACT_ATOMS: atom_id res chain seq x y z
N THR A 1 24.21 0.38 8.16
CA THR A 1 24.11 -0.23 9.48
C THR A 1 22.79 -0.98 9.64
N HIS A 2 22.71 -1.79 10.69
CA HIS A 2 21.51 -2.56 10.98
C HIS A 2 20.28 -1.66 11.17
N ALA A 3 20.41 -0.57 11.91
CA ALA A 3 19.30 0.36 12.16
C ALA A 3 18.76 0.99 10.87
N LEU A 4 19.65 1.37 9.96
CA LEU A 4 19.21 1.93 8.66
C LEU A 4 18.53 0.87 7.79
N ALA A 5 19.00 -0.37 7.84
CA ALA A 5 18.36 -1.46 7.09
C ALA A 5 16.94 -1.75 7.63
N VAL A 6 16.75 -1.75 8.94
CA VAL A 6 15.43 -1.92 9.55
C VAL A 6 14.50 -0.76 9.15
N LEU A 7 14.96 0.47 9.28
CA LEU A 7 14.19 1.65 8.93
C LEU A 7 13.77 1.63 7.46
N ALA A 8 14.70 1.38 6.56
CA ALA A 8 14.42 1.33 5.13
C ALA A 8 13.47 0.18 4.78
N GLY A 9 13.66 -0.99 5.37
CA GLY A 9 12.79 -2.14 5.17
C GLY A 9 11.36 -1.90 5.62
N GLU A 10 11.18 -1.28 6.78
CA GLU A 10 9.85 -0.90 7.29
C GLU A 10 9.20 0.16 6.40
N ALA A 11 9.95 1.21 6.03
CA ALA A 11 9.43 2.25 5.15
C ALA A 11 8.98 1.65 3.82
N TRP A 12 9.73 0.71 3.26
CA TRP A 12 9.37 0.06 2.00
C TRP A 12 8.13 -0.81 2.13
N ARG A 13 8.15 -1.78 3.07
CA ARG A 13 7.06 -2.76 3.19
C ARG A 13 5.78 -2.15 3.74
N GLU A 14 5.88 -1.42 4.84
CA GLU A 14 4.69 -0.88 5.50
C GLU A 14 4.21 0.41 4.83
N GLY A 15 5.13 1.33 4.57
CA GLY A 15 4.77 2.63 4.01
C GLY A 15 4.53 2.60 2.52
N CYS A 16 5.53 2.22 1.74
CA CYS A 16 5.43 2.32 0.28
C CYS A 16 4.54 1.24 -0.35
N LEU A 17 4.45 0.07 0.24
CA LEU A 17 3.62 -1.02 -0.28
C LEU A 17 2.29 -1.12 0.45
N ASN A 18 2.29 -1.38 1.74
CA ASN A 18 1.05 -1.64 2.48
C ASN A 18 0.14 -0.41 2.59
N GLU A 19 0.68 0.76 2.89
CA GLU A 19 -0.15 1.96 3.01
C GLU A 19 -0.67 2.43 1.65
N THR A 20 0.12 2.29 0.58
CA THR A 20 -0.38 2.55 -0.78
C THR A 20 -1.51 1.58 -1.15
N ALA A 21 -1.37 0.30 -0.81
CA ALA A 21 -2.43 -0.67 -1.01
C ALA A 21 -3.67 -0.34 -0.18
N ALA A 22 -3.49 0.05 1.08
CA ALA A 22 -4.59 0.43 1.97
C ALA A 22 -5.34 1.66 1.44
N ALA A 23 -4.63 2.67 0.93
CA ALA A 23 -5.25 3.84 0.32
C ALA A 23 -6.10 3.46 -0.90
N GLU A 24 -5.57 2.63 -1.78
CA GLU A 24 -6.29 2.20 -2.98
C GLU A 24 -7.49 1.31 -2.63
N GLU A 25 -7.31 0.42 -1.66
CA GLU A 25 -8.40 -0.42 -1.15
C GLU A 25 -9.55 0.44 -0.62
N ALA A 26 -9.23 1.46 0.18
CA ALA A 26 -10.23 2.39 0.72
C ALA A 26 -10.94 3.17 -0.38
N ARG A 27 -10.22 3.64 -1.41
CA ARG A 27 -10.83 4.35 -2.55
C ARG A 27 -11.78 3.45 -3.34
N LEU A 28 -11.38 2.21 -3.61
CA LEU A 28 -12.22 1.26 -4.34
C LEU A 28 -13.43 0.86 -3.52
N ALA A 29 -13.26 0.61 -2.23
CA ALA A 29 -14.37 0.29 -1.33
C ALA A 29 -15.35 1.47 -1.22
N ALA A 30 -14.87 2.71 -1.24
CA ALA A 30 -15.73 3.90 -1.23
C ALA A 30 -16.68 3.93 -2.42
N GLY A 31 -16.26 3.43 -3.58
CA GLY A 31 -17.09 3.37 -4.78
C GLY A 31 -18.29 2.42 -4.65
N GLU A 32 -18.22 1.45 -3.78
CA GLU A 32 -19.28 0.46 -3.53
C GLU A 32 -20.06 0.73 -2.24
N ALA A 33 -19.56 1.59 -1.38
CA ALA A 33 -20.18 1.90 -0.08
C ALA A 33 -21.33 2.89 -0.22
N GLN A 34 -22.21 2.90 0.77
CA GLN A 34 -23.39 3.76 0.82
C GLN A 34 -23.44 4.53 2.14
N GLY A 35 -24.30 5.54 2.20
CA GLY A 35 -24.48 6.35 3.41
C GLY A 35 -23.25 7.21 3.70
N ALA A 36 -22.80 7.22 4.94
CA ALA A 36 -21.64 8.00 5.39
C ALA A 36 -20.30 7.28 5.13
N ALA A 37 -20.31 6.00 4.80
CA ALA A 37 -19.09 5.20 4.64
C ALA A 37 -18.16 5.71 3.51
N PRO A 38 -18.66 6.12 2.33
CA PRO A 38 -17.76 6.61 1.28
C PRO A 38 -16.89 7.78 1.70
N GLU A 39 -17.45 8.73 2.42
CA GLU A 39 -16.70 9.91 2.87
C GLU A 39 -15.62 9.54 3.88
N MET A 40 -15.95 8.65 4.82
CA MET A 40 -14.97 8.14 5.79
C MET A 40 -13.85 7.38 5.09
N LEU A 41 -14.17 6.54 4.13
CA LEU A 41 -13.17 5.76 3.38
C LEU A 41 -12.24 6.66 2.57
N ARG A 42 -12.76 7.73 1.96
CA ARG A 42 -11.92 8.69 1.24
C ARG A 42 -10.99 9.44 2.18
N ALA A 43 -11.45 9.76 3.39
CA ALA A 43 -10.60 10.38 4.41
C ALA A 43 -9.48 9.43 4.84
N ILE A 44 -9.80 8.16 5.05
CA ILE A 44 -8.79 7.12 5.35
C ILE A 44 -7.78 7.02 4.20
N ALA A 45 -8.24 6.98 2.95
CA ALA A 45 -7.36 6.92 1.79
C ALA A 45 -6.40 8.11 1.75
N ALA A 46 -6.88 9.31 2.04
CA ALA A 46 -6.03 10.50 2.07
C ALA A 46 -4.96 10.42 3.17
N ASP A 47 -5.29 9.88 4.35
CA ASP A 47 -4.32 9.66 5.42
C ASP A 47 -3.26 8.63 5.01
N GLU A 48 -3.67 7.51 4.43
CA GLU A 48 -2.73 6.49 3.98
C GLU A 48 -1.82 7.01 2.87
N ASP A 49 -2.31 7.86 1.98
CA ASP A 49 -1.48 8.51 0.97
C ASP A 49 -0.40 9.38 1.61
N ARG A 50 -0.74 10.13 2.67
CA ARG A 50 0.24 10.94 3.39
C ARG A 50 1.31 10.08 4.08
N HIS A 51 0.91 8.97 4.68
CA HIS A 51 1.84 8.02 5.29
C HIS A 51 2.78 7.42 4.24
N ALA A 52 2.26 7.05 3.08
CA ALA A 52 3.08 6.54 1.99
C ALA A 52 4.10 7.60 1.53
N GLU A 53 3.69 8.85 1.38
CA GLU A 53 4.60 9.93 1.00
C GLU A 53 5.72 10.13 2.02
N LEU A 54 5.41 10.06 3.30
CA LEU A 54 6.42 10.13 4.36
C LEU A 54 7.41 8.98 4.23
N SER A 55 6.93 7.78 3.97
CA SER A 55 7.79 6.60 3.81
C SER A 55 8.71 6.73 2.59
N TRP A 56 8.22 7.28 1.47
CA TRP A 56 9.07 7.58 0.32
C TRP A 56 10.15 8.61 0.67
N ALA A 57 9.83 9.62 1.48
CA ALA A 57 10.81 10.60 1.94
C ALA A 57 11.88 9.95 2.82
N VAL A 58 11.48 9.02 3.70
CA VAL A 58 12.42 8.26 4.54
C VAL A 58 13.37 7.44 3.66
N LEU A 59 12.83 6.73 2.65
CA LEU A 59 13.66 5.95 1.72
C LEU A 59 14.64 6.83 0.95
N ALA A 60 14.19 8.00 0.50
CA ALA A 60 15.07 8.95 -0.19
C ALA A 60 16.22 9.39 0.70
N TRP A 61 15.93 9.65 1.98
CA TRP A 61 16.97 10.01 2.94
C TRP A 61 17.94 8.85 3.19
N VAL A 62 17.44 7.64 3.45
CA VAL A 62 18.32 6.47 3.65
C VAL A 62 19.19 6.25 2.42
N ARG A 63 18.62 6.39 1.23
CA ARG A 63 19.40 6.26 0.00
C ARG A 63 20.55 7.28 -0.08
N SER A 64 20.31 8.49 0.37
CA SER A 64 21.35 9.54 0.33
C SER A 64 22.56 9.21 1.22
N VAL A 65 22.31 8.46 2.32
CA VAL A 65 23.39 8.13 3.28
C VAL A 65 23.88 6.68 3.14
N ALA A 66 23.07 5.79 2.58
CA ALA A 66 23.38 4.35 2.47
C ALA A 66 22.69 3.71 1.26
N PRO A 67 23.09 4.06 0.02
CA PRO A 67 22.39 3.59 -1.19
C PRO A 67 22.34 2.07 -1.33
N ALA A 68 23.36 1.35 -0.89
CA ALA A 68 23.40 -0.10 -0.97
C ALA A 68 22.33 -0.76 -0.09
N ILE A 69 22.02 -0.16 1.06
CA ILE A 69 20.96 -0.64 1.95
C ILE A 69 19.60 -0.49 1.25
N THR A 70 19.34 0.66 0.65
CA THR A 70 18.09 0.92 -0.06
C THR A 70 17.89 -0.10 -1.18
N ALA A 71 18.92 -0.32 -2.00
CA ALA A 71 18.85 -1.30 -3.09
C ALA A 71 18.55 -2.72 -2.57
N ALA A 72 19.13 -3.09 -1.41
CA ALA A 72 18.93 -4.42 -0.84
C ALA A 72 17.51 -4.65 -0.30
N VAL A 73 16.85 -3.62 0.22
CA VAL A 73 15.54 -3.78 0.87
C VAL A 73 14.35 -3.54 -0.07
N MET A 74 14.53 -2.82 -1.17
CA MET A 74 13.44 -2.47 -2.10
C MET A 74 13.15 -3.63 -3.06
N ILE A 75 12.64 -4.72 -2.50
CA ILE A 75 12.29 -5.92 -3.24
C ILE A 75 10.75 -6.01 -3.30
N LEU A 76 10.22 -6.21 -4.51
CA LEU A 76 8.78 -6.39 -4.69
C LEU A 76 8.36 -7.80 -4.26
N PRO A 77 7.25 -7.93 -3.50
CA PRO A 77 6.71 -9.24 -3.16
C PRO A 77 6.19 -9.95 -4.41
N ARG A 78 6.12 -11.27 -4.35
CA ARG A 78 5.52 -12.06 -5.43
C ARG A 78 4.02 -11.76 -5.50
N GLY A 79 3.46 -11.88 -6.70
CA GLY A 79 2.06 -11.55 -6.98
C GLY A 79 1.07 -12.66 -6.67
N ASP A 80 1.13 -13.24 -5.49
CA ASP A 80 0.25 -14.33 -5.06
C ASP A 80 -0.82 -13.89 -4.04
N GLU A 81 -1.00 -12.60 -3.90
CA GLU A 81 -1.92 -12.01 -2.92
C GLU A 81 -3.39 -12.29 -3.22
N GLY A 82 -3.69 -12.84 -4.38
CA GLY A 82 -5.04 -13.26 -4.73
C GLY A 82 -5.40 -14.67 -4.29
N ALA A 83 -4.46 -15.40 -3.69
CA ALA A 83 -4.66 -16.79 -3.29
C ALA A 83 -5.42 -16.98 -1.97
N GLY A 84 -5.93 -15.90 -1.37
CA GLY A 84 -6.68 -15.95 -0.12
C GLY A 84 -8.07 -16.57 -0.27
N ASP A 85 -8.69 -16.82 0.86
CA ASP A 85 -10.02 -17.40 0.93
C ASP A 85 -11.07 -16.44 0.36
N HIS A 86 -11.53 -16.72 -0.83
CA HIS A 86 -12.62 -15.99 -1.50
C HIS A 86 -14.00 -16.53 -1.15
N ALA A 87 -14.10 -17.41 -0.17
CA ALA A 87 -15.24 -18.31 -0.04
C ALA A 87 -16.56 -17.61 0.24
N ARG A 88 -16.60 -16.42 0.86
CA ARG A 88 -17.88 -15.76 1.18
C ARG A 88 -17.75 -14.28 1.40
N PHE A 89 -17.82 -13.52 0.34
CA PHE A 89 -18.03 -12.10 0.46
C PHE A 89 -19.51 -11.76 0.26
N ASP A 90 -20.14 -11.22 1.30
CA ASP A 90 -21.53 -10.75 1.23
C ASP A 90 -21.55 -9.32 0.66
N ARG A 91 -22.35 -9.08 -0.37
CA ARG A 91 -22.53 -7.75 -0.95
C ARG A 91 -23.03 -6.71 0.04
N ALA A 92 -23.74 -7.13 1.09
CA ALA A 92 -24.16 -6.23 2.15
C ALA A 92 -22.96 -5.60 2.86
N LEU A 93 -21.84 -6.32 2.97
CA LEU A 93 -20.61 -5.79 3.55
C LEU A 93 -20.03 -4.64 2.72
N ALA A 94 -20.12 -4.72 1.39
CA ALA A 94 -19.64 -3.67 0.50
C ALA A 94 -20.36 -2.33 0.75
N ARG A 95 -21.63 -2.36 1.05
CA ARG A 95 -22.42 -1.16 1.35
C ARG A 95 -21.91 -0.45 2.60
N HIS A 96 -21.36 -1.20 3.53
CA HIS A 96 -20.81 -0.69 4.79
C HIS A 96 -19.31 -0.39 4.70
N GLY A 97 -18.73 -0.49 3.52
CA GLY A 97 -17.33 -0.12 3.29
C GLY A 97 -16.33 -1.24 3.50
N VAL A 98 -16.77 -2.48 3.62
CA VAL A 98 -15.87 -3.63 3.71
C VAL A 98 -15.39 -3.99 2.31
N PRO A 99 -14.06 -4.01 2.04
CA PRO A 99 -13.57 -4.35 0.71
C PRO A 99 -13.77 -5.83 0.39
N SER A 100 -14.13 -6.10 -0.88
CA SER A 100 -14.19 -7.48 -1.38
C SER A 100 -12.77 -8.05 -1.55
N PRO A 101 -12.61 -9.39 -1.62
CA PRO A 101 -11.33 -9.99 -1.98
C PRO A 101 -10.76 -9.47 -3.31
N ALA A 102 -11.64 -9.21 -4.29
CA ALA A 102 -11.21 -8.65 -5.58
C ALA A 102 -10.64 -7.23 -5.43
N ILE A 103 -11.27 -6.39 -4.60
CA ILE A 103 -10.77 -5.05 -4.29
C ILE A 103 -9.41 -5.13 -3.60
N THR A 104 -9.27 -5.98 -2.60
CA THR A 104 -8.01 -6.17 -1.89
C THR A 104 -6.88 -6.60 -2.83
N ALA A 105 -7.16 -7.58 -3.71
CA ALA A 105 -6.19 -8.05 -4.69
C ALA A 105 -5.81 -6.94 -5.69
N ALA A 106 -6.78 -6.19 -6.20
CA ALA A 106 -6.54 -5.07 -7.11
C ALA A 106 -5.71 -3.97 -6.45
N ALA A 107 -5.99 -3.65 -5.19
CA ALA A 107 -5.25 -2.64 -4.43
C ALA A 107 -3.79 -3.05 -4.24
N ARG A 108 -3.51 -4.31 -3.92
CA ARG A 108 -2.15 -4.83 -3.78
C ARG A 108 -1.40 -4.81 -5.11
N ALA A 109 -2.05 -5.19 -6.20
CA ALA A 109 -1.45 -5.13 -7.53
C ALA A 109 -1.13 -3.68 -7.92
N HIS A 110 -2.03 -2.75 -7.64
CA HIS A 110 -1.82 -1.32 -7.86
C HIS A 110 -0.60 -0.82 -7.08
N ALA A 111 -0.48 -1.19 -5.81
CA ALA A 111 0.64 -0.77 -4.96
C ALA A 111 1.98 -1.29 -5.51
N ARG A 112 2.04 -2.55 -5.96
CA ARG A 112 3.26 -3.10 -6.57
C ARG A 112 3.66 -2.35 -7.83
N THR A 113 2.70 -2.11 -8.72
CA THR A 113 2.94 -1.37 -9.97
C THR A 113 3.40 0.05 -9.69
N SER A 114 2.70 0.75 -8.82
CA SER A 114 3.02 2.12 -8.43
C SER A 114 4.40 2.21 -7.78
N ALA A 115 4.71 1.31 -6.87
CA ALA A 115 6.00 1.26 -6.20
C ALA A 115 7.14 0.95 -7.18
N ALA A 116 6.94 0.02 -8.11
CA ALA A 116 7.94 -0.30 -9.13
C ALA A 116 8.27 0.91 -10.01
N LEU A 117 7.25 1.65 -10.43
CA LEU A 117 7.43 2.86 -11.23
C LEU A 117 8.14 3.96 -10.43
N ARG A 118 7.74 4.17 -9.20
CA ARG A 118 8.28 5.22 -8.34
C ARG A 118 9.71 4.92 -7.88
N ALA A 119 10.05 3.66 -7.73
CA ALA A 119 11.40 3.24 -7.33
C ALA A 119 12.46 3.47 -8.41
N ARG A 120 12.08 3.59 -9.69
CA ARG A 120 13.02 3.79 -10.80
C ARG A 120 13.98 4.96 -10.61
N PRO A 121 13.52 6.16 -10.22
CA PRO A 121 14.44 7.28 -9.99
C PRO A 121 15.38 7.06 -8.82
N LEU A 122 15.05 6.11 -7.93
CA LEU A 122 15.87 5.74 -6.79
C LEU A 122 16.85 4.62 -7.13
N GLY A 123 16.63 3.93 -8.24
CA GLY A 123 17.44 2.79 -8.70
C GLY A 123 18.75 3.08 -9.37
#